data_69e114eb8c60abf65a5aa2b3b267c5d3
#
_entry.id   69e114eb8c60abf65a5aa2b3b267c5d3
#
_cell.length_a   1.000
_cell.length_b   1.000
_cell.length_c   1.000
_cell.angle_alpha   90.00
_cell.angle_beta   90.00
_cell.angle_gamma   90.00
#
_symmetry.space_group_name_H-M   'P 1'
#
loop_
_entity.id
_entity.type
_entity.pdbx_description
1 polymer ?
#
loop_
_entity_poly.entity_id
_entity_poly.type
_entity_poly.pdbx_seq_one_letter_code
_entity_poly.pdbx_strand_id
1 'polypeptide(L)'
;MEWIVAPSADERARGQLLPEVQRAAHAAFREHGCLLLRGVFPLPLVEAMHQDYVARYGALDAGSMLQQSQRPVPNPVCACGKARFEITLRMTGAFGRPDAFANPLLRGILAPLLGADMQLNSFSIVVSYPGALMQQIHRDHGHLFASEPDIGPNLPVYAVNVVVPLIDVDLETGPTGVWPGSHRWPSSVQAQPDSVTACPLQRGDCMLLDYRTLHTGLPNQGARVRPILYMVYARGWFCDEATHFGVNSPDMPLADYHNVPESARMPLYRALSQAVRNQGREIERDARARGPVRNLDDPSSWGKVGRNDPCPCGSGRKYKQCHGQLA
;
A
#
# COMPACT_ATOMS: atom_id res chain seq x y z
N MET A 1 -26.91 -7.99 -6.72
CA MET A 1 -25.63 -8.00 -7.48
C MET A 1 -25.02 -9.38 -7.34
N GLU A 2 -24.81 -10.08 -8.43
CA GLU A 2 -24.34 -11.49 -8.45
C GLU A 2 -22.90 -11.68 -7.98
N TRP A 3 -22.18 -10.57 -7.77
CA TRP A 3 -20.80 -10.56 -7.30
C TRP A 3 -20.65 -10.11 -5.84
N ILE A 4 -21.66 -10.43 -5.00
CA ILE A 4 -21.60 -10.23 -3.55
C ILE A 4 -21.58 -11.60 -2.87
N VAL A 5 -20.58 -11.83 -2.02
CA VAL A 5 -20.44 -13.04 -1.22
C VAL A 5 -20.38 -12.66 0.27
N ALA A 6 -21.19 -13.33 1.07
CA ALA A 6 -21.22 -13.16 2.51
C ALA A 6 -20.87 -14.48 3.20
N PRO A 7 -19.62 -14.65 3.66
CA PRO A 7 -19.24 -15.82 4.44
C PRO A 7 -20.13 -15.98 5.69
N SER A 8 -20.50 -17.20 6.00
CA SER A 8 -21.24 -17.55 7.24
C SER A 8 -20.41 -17.26 8.49
N ALA A 9 -21.06 -17.21 9.65
CA ALA A 9 -20.36 -17.05 10.92
C ALA A 9 -19.32 -18.15 11.15
N ASP A 10 -19.65 -19.38 10.77
CA ASP A 10 -18.75 -20.53 10.88
C ASP A 10 -17.53 -20.43 9.98
N GLU A 11 -17.68 -19.97 8.74
CA GLU A 11 -16.57 -19.74 7.82
C GLU A 11 -15.63 -18.65 8.34
N ARG A 12 -16.21 -17.57 8.87
CA ARG A 12 -15.41 -16.51 9.51
C ARG A 12 -14.66 -17.00 10.74
N ALA A 13 -15.31 -17.78 11.59
CA ALA A 13 -14.68 -18.34 12.81
C ALA A 13 -13.53 -19.31 12.46
N ARG A 14 -13.71 -20.11 11.42
CA ARG A 14 -12.67 -21.06 10.93
C ARG A 14 -11.60 -20.39 10.05
N GLY A 15 -11.85 -19.19 9.56
CA GLY A 15 -10.97 -18.53 8.58
C GLY A 15 -10.92 -19.29 7.24
N GLN A 16 -11.97 -20.04 6.90
CA GLN A 16 -12.00 -20.87 5.70
C GLN A 16 -13.39 -20.86 5.06
N LEU A 17 -13.43 -20.57 3.77
CA LEU A 17 -14.64 -20.66 2.97
C LEU A 17 -15.00 -22.11 2.66
N LEU A 18 -16.27 -22.41 2.60
CA LEU A 18 -16.76 -23.66 2.04
C LEU A 18 -16.39 -23.77 0.55
N PRO A 19 -16.09 -24.94 0.03
CA PRO A 19 -15.66 -25.10 -1.38
C PRO A 19 -16.66 -24.53 -2.40
N GLU A 20 -17.94 -24.64 -2.15
CA GLU A 20 -19.01 -24.07 -3.00
C GLU A 20 -19.00 -22.55 -2.96
N VAL A 21 -18.84 -21.93 -1.79
CA VAL A 21 -18.75 -20.47 -1.62
C VAL A 21 -17.50 -19.93 -2.32
N GLN A 22 -16.37 -20.64 -2.16
CA GLN A 22 -15.12 -20.29 -2.84
C GLN A 22 -15.26 -20.37 -4.36
N ARG A 23 -15.87 -21.46 -4.89
CA ARG A 23 -16.11 -21.59 -6.34
C ARG A 23 -17.02 -20.49 -6.87
N ALA A 24 -18.10 -20.17 -6.15
CA ALA A 24 -19.01 -19.08 -6.53
C ALA A 24 -18.29 -17.72 -6.55
N ALA A 25 -17.49 -17.43 -5.53
CA ALA A 25 -16.67 -16.20 -5.47
C ALA A 25 -15.69 -16.11 -6.65
N HIS A 26 -15.01 -17.19 -6.99
CA HIS A 26 -14.10 -17.23 -8.16
C HIS A 26 -14.83 -17.06 -9.48
N ALA A 27 -16.00 -17.69 -9.66
CA ALA A 27 -16.80 -17.53 -10.86
C ALA A 27 -17.26 -16.09 -11.03
N ALA A 28 -17.82 -15.50 -9.99
CA ALA A 28 -18.26 -14.10 -9.98
C ALA A 28 -17.10 -13.11 -10.26
N PHE A 29 -15.95 -13.31 -9.61
CA PHE A 29 -14.77 -12.46 -9.85
C PHE A 29 -14.27 -12.56 -11.30
N ARG A 30 -14.20 -13.77 -11.86
CA ARG A 30 -13.78 -13.96 -13.25
C ARG A 30 -14.76 -13.36 -14.26
N GLU A 31 -16.04 -13.36 -13.96
CA GLU A 31 -17.07 -12.81 -14.82
C GLU A 31 -17.11 -11.29 -14.76
N HIS A 32 -17.09 -10.74 -13.57
CA HIS A 32 -17.33 -9.30 -13.34
C HIS A 32 -16.03 -8.48 -13.15
N GLY A 33 -14.87 -9.11 -12.89
CA GLY A 33 -13.63 -8.39 -12.55
C GLY A 33 -13.69 -7.67 -11.21
N CYS A 34 -14.76 -7.87 -10.45
CA CYS A 34 -14.97 -7.34 -9.13
C CYS A 34 -15.73 -8.32 -8.26
N LEU A 35 -15.48 -8.27 -6.93
CA LEU A 35 -16.15 -9.10 -5.93
C LEU A 35 -16.25 -8.33 -4.62
N LEU A 36 -17.43 -8.31 -4.04
CA LEU A 36 -17.67 -7.74 -2.72
C LEU A 36 -17.81 -8.86 -1.69
N LEU A 37 -16.99 -8.83 -0.65
CA LEU A 37 -16.99 -9.79 0.43
C LEU A 37 -17.51 -9.11 1.71
N ARG A 38 -18.56 -9.65 2.29
CA ARG A 38 -19.19 -9.09 3.50
C ARG A 38 -18.55 -9.64 4.76
N GLY A 39 -18.17 -8.75 5.67
CA GLY A 39 -17.78 -9.10 7.03
C GLY A 39 -16.55 -10.00 7.15
N VAL A 40 -15.57 -9.89 6.27
CA VAL A 40 -14.35 -10.71 6.27
C VAL A 40 -13.25 -10.19 7.18
N PHE A 41 -13.27 -8.89 7.48
CA PHE A 41 -12.34 -8.29 8.43
C PHE A 41 -13.00 -8.12 9.79
N PRO A 42 -12.37 -8.58 10.90
CA PRO A 42 -12.91 -8.38 12.24
C PRO A 42 -13.09 -6.90 12.57
N LEU A 43 -14.26 -6.50 13.07
CA LEU A 43 -14.53 -5.11 13.42
C LEU A 43 -13.50 -4.49 14.39
N PRO A 44 -13.01 -5.22 15.43
CA PRO A 44 -11.96 -4.67 16.30
C PRO A 44 -10.65 -4.36 15.57
N LEU A 45 -10.31 -5.11 14.52
CA LEU A 45 -9.14 -4.81 13.71
C LEU A 45 -9.35 -3.55 12.87
N VAL A 46 -10.51 -3.44 12.21
CA VAL A 46 -10.86 -2.25 11.41
C VAL A 46 -10.88 -1.00 12.27
N GLU A 47 -11.45 -1.09 13.46
CA GLU A 47 -11.46 0.01 14.42
C GLU A 47 -10.06 0.40 14.88
N ALA A 48 -9.19 -0.57 15.17
CA ALA A 48 -7.80 -0.31 15.54
C ALA A 48 -7.02 0.34 14.39
N MET A 49 -7.24 -0.09 13.13
CA MET A 49 -6.64 0.54 11.95
C MET A 49 -7.16 1.97 11.76
N HIS A 50 -8.46 2.20 11.99
CA HIS A 50 -9.02 3.56 11.92
C HIS A 50 -8.41 4.48 12.98
N GLN A 51 -8.28 4.01 14.22
CA GLN A 51 -7.65 4.77 15.32
C GLN A 51 -6.17 5.08 15.00
N ASP A 52 -5.42 4.11 14.48
CA ASP A 52 -4.04 4.33 14.02
C ASP A 52 -3.97 5.37 12.89
N TYR A 53 -4.90 5.33 11.94
CA TYR A 53 -5.01 6.34 10.90
C TYR A 53 -5.28 7.73 11.48
N VAL A 54 -6.26 7.84 12.38
CA VAL A 54 -6.62 9.12 13.02
C VAL A 54 -5.44 9.67 13.85
N ALA A 55 -4.73 8.82 14.58
CA ALA A 55 -3.56 9.23 15.35
C ALA A 55 -2.42 9.79 14.47
N ARG A 56 -2.24 9.23 13.28
CA ARG A 56 -1.16 9.64 12.35
C ARG A 56 -1.53 10.85 11.47
N TYR A 57 -2.78 10.91 11.02
CA TYR A 57 -3.20 11.81 9.93
C TYR A 57 -4.48 12.60 10.25
N GLY A 58 -5.21 12.27 11.32
CA GLY A 58 -6.54 12.85 11.62
C GLY A 58 -6.53 14.36 11.89
N ALA A 59 -5.39 14.91 12.28
CA ALA A 59 -5.23 16.37 12.45
C ALA A 59 -5.01 17.13 11.14
N LEU A 60 -4.80 16.44 10.01
CA LEU A 60 -4.51 17.04 8.72
C LEU A 60 -5.80 17.27 7.93
N ASP A 61 -5.99 18.48 7.47
CA ASP A 61 -7.03 18.83 6.51
C ASP A 61 -6.56 18.63 5.05
N ALA A 62 -7.45 18.82 4.09
CA ALA A 62 -7.13 18.67 2.68
C ALA A 62 -6.04 19.66 2.20
N GLY A 63 -5.98 20.86 2.77
CA GLY A 63 -4.95 21.86 2.45
C GLY A 63 -3.56 21.41 2.93
N SER A 64 -3.48 20.92 4.16
CA SER A 64 -2.26 20.36 4.75
C SER A 64 -1.77 19.13 3.99
N MET A 65 -2.69 18.25 3.58
CA MET A 65 -2.37 17.09 2.75
C MET A 65 -1.84 17.49 1.37
N LEU A 66 -2.43 18.52 0.75
CA LEU A 66 -1.94 19.04 -0.52
C LEU A 66 -0.52 19.60 -0.39
N GLN A 67 -0.23 20.36 0.66
CA GLN A 67 1.14 20.85 0.94
C GLN A 67 2.12 19.69 1.15
N GLN A 68 1.72 18.64 1.86
CA GLN A 68 2.57 17.46 2.03
C GLN A 68 2.83 16.75 0.70
N SER A 69 1.82 16.59 -0.16
CA SER A 69 1.98 15.92 -1.45
C SER A 69 2.96 16.63 -2.41
N GLN A 70 3.25 17.89 -2.17
CA GLN A 70 4.20 18.71 -2.97
C GLN A 70 5.65 18.62 -2.47
N ARG A 71 5.90 17.89 -1.36
CA ARG A 71 7.27 17.72 -0.85
C ARG A 71 8.09 16.81 -1.76
N PRO A 72 9.43 17.02 -1.81
CA PRO A 72 10.31 16.13 -2.59
C PRO A 72 10.23 14.68 -2.15
N VAL A 73 10.47 13.76 -3.07
CA VAL A 73 10.56 12.31 -2.81
C VAL A 73 11.81 12.01 -1.96
N PRO A 74 11.76 11.08 -1.00
CA PRO A 74 10.67 10.17 -0.67
C PRO A 74 9.56 10.88 0.13
N ASN A 75 8.34 10.82 -0.38
CA ASN A 75 7.16 11.42 0.23
C ASN A 75 6.05 10.37 0.28
N PRO A 76 5.49 10.04 1.44
CA PRO A 76 4.43 9.03 1.53
C PRO A 76 3.08 9.51 1.01
N VAL A 77 2.91 10.82 0.75
CA VAL A 77 1.63 11.41 0.34
C VAL A 77 1.66 11.79 -1.14
N CYS A 78 0.71 11.28 -1.90
CA CYS A 78 0.49 11.62 -3.30
C CYS A 78 -0.93 12.16 -3.50
N ALA A 79 -1.10 13.26 -4.23
CA ALA A 79 -2.41 13.74 -4.63
C ALA A 79 -2.93 12.92 -5.81
N CYS A 80 -4.07 12.26 -5.63
CA CYS A 80 -4.72 11.44 -6.67
C CYS A 80 -6.10 12.00 -7.10
N GLY A 81 -6.31 13.30 -6.87
CA GLY A 81 -7.51 14.04 -7.25
C GLY A 81 -7.73 15.25 -6.37
N LYS A 82 -8.75 16.07 -6.70
CA LYS A 82 -9.11 17.20 -5.84
C LYS A 82 -9.59 16.71 -4.48
N ALA A 83 -8.96 17.18 -3.40
CA ALA A 83 -9.22 16.78 -2.02
C ALA A 83 -9.16 15.25 -1.80
N ARG A 84 -8.33 14.54 -2.58
CA ARG A 84 -8.13 13.11 -2.52
C ARG A 84 -6.64 12.80 -2.57
N PHE A 85 -6.19 11.94 -1.65
CA PHE A 85 -4.78 11.65 -1.46
C PHE A 85 -4.57 10.16 -1.24
N GLU A 86 -3.49 9.64 -1.77
CA GLU A 86 -2.98 8.31 -1.44
C GLU A 86 -1.78 8.47 -0.49
N ILE A 87 -1.77 7.68 0.56
CA ILE A 87 -0.75 7.69 1.61
C ILE A 87 -0.13 6.31 1.71
N THR A 88 1.13 6.16 1.36
CA THR A 88 1.88 4.95 1.66
C THR A 88 1.97 4.75 3.16
N LEU A 89 1.53 3.60 3.63
CA LEU A 89 1.54 3.30 5.06
C LEU A 89 2.80 2.53 5.45
N ARG A 90 3.36 2.94 6.57
CA ARG A 90 4.27 2.06 7.30
C ARG A 90 3.47 0.99 8.02
N MET A 91 3.78 -0.28 7.73
CA MET A 91 3.10 -1.45 8.27
C MET A 91 3.54 -1.69 9.74
N THR A 92 3.04 -0.85 10.64
CA THR A 92 3.28 -0.87 12.09
C THR A 92 1.97 -0.74 12.84
N GLY A 93 1.92 -1.07 14.12
CA GLY A 93 0.69 -1.00 14.91
C GLY A 93 -0.40 -1.92 14.36
N ALA A 94 -1.62 -1.43 14.22
CA ALA A 94 -2.74 -2.20 13.68
C ALA A 94 -2.54 -2.58 12.21
N PHE A 95 -1.86 -1.75 11.42
CA PHE A 95 -1.54 -2.02 10.01
C PHE A 95 -0.43 -3.06 9.82
N GLY A 96 0.40 -3.31 10.83
CA GLY A 96 1.42 -4.35 10.82
C GLY A 96 0.93 -5.73 11.29
N ARG A 97 -0.32 -5.84 11.71
CA ARG A 97 -0.90 -7.11 12.18
C ARG A 97 -1.11 -8.09 11.01
N PRO A 98 -0.79 -9.38 11.18
CA PRO A 98 -0.98 -10.39 10.14
C PRO A 98 -2.41 -10.48 9.60
N ASP A 99 -3.42 -10.30 10.44
CA ASP A 99 -4.84 -10.32 10.05
C ASP A 99 -5.24 -9.12 9.17
N ALA A 100 -4.43 -8.04 9.10
CA ALA A 100 -4.66 -6.94 8.18
C ALA A 100 -4.25 -7.27 6.73
N PHE A 101 -3.14 -8.01 6.53
CA PHE A 101 -2.59 -8.28 5.20
C PHE A 101 -2.52 -9.77 4.83
N ALA A 102 -2.71 -10.69 5.76
CA ALA A 102 -2.71 -12.13 5.53
C ALA A 102 -4.02 -12.78 6.00
N ASN A 103 -5.14 -12.06 5.90
CA ASN A 103 -6.47 -12.54 6.24
C ASN A 103 -6.75 -13.90 5.56
N PRO A 104 -7.09 -14.96 6.33
CA PRO A 104 -7.20 -16.32 5.79
C PRO A 104 -8.36 -16.49 4.79
N LEU A 105 -9.50 -15.83 4.99
CA LEU A 105 -10.62 -15.86 4.05
C LEU A 105 -10.22 -15.22 2.72
N LEU A 106 -9.55 -14.08 2.79
CA LEU A 106 -9.04 -13.37 1.62
C LEU A 106 -8.00 -14.21 0.88
N ARG A 107 -7.07 -14.85 1.59
CA ARG A 107 -6.09 -15.77 1.00
C ARG A 107 -6.75 -16.94 0.29
N GLY A 108 -7.84 -17.48 0.86
CA GLY A 108 -8.62 -18.56 0.24
C GLY A 108 -9.17 -18.19 -1.13
N ILE A 109 -9.43 -16.90 -1.39
CA ILE A 109 -9.86 -16.38 -2.69
C ILE A 109 -8.68 -15.99 -3.57
N LEU A 110 -7.69 -15.28 -3.03
CA LEU A 110 -6.59 -14.74 -3.83
C LEU A 110 -5.60 -15.80 -4.31
N ALA A 111 -5.25 -16.77 -3.47
CA ALA A 111 -4.23 -17.76 -3.83
C ALA A 111 -4.59 -18.63 -5.06
N PRO A 112 -5.83 -19.10 -5.25
CA PRO A 112 -6.21 -19.77 -6.49
C PRO A 112 -6.26 -18.86 -7.73
N LEU A 113 -6.39 -17.54 -7.55
CA LEU A 113 -6.40 -16.56 -8.64
C LEU A 113 -4.98 -16.17 -9.06
N LEU A 114 -4.11 -15.92 -8.08
CA LEU A 114 -2.80 -15.30 -8.28
C LEU A 114 -1.63 -16.27 -8.17
N GLY A 115 -1.85 -17.45 -7.60
CA GLY A 115 -0.80 -18.43 -7.29
C GLY A 115 -0.42 -18.40 -5.81
N ALA A 116 0.21 -19.51 -5.36
CA ALA A 116 0.64 -19.66 -3.97
C ALA A 116 1.79 -18.71 -3.59
N ASP A 117 2.51 -18.22 -4.58
CA ASP A 117 3.64 -17.28 -4.48
C ASP A 117 3.24 -15.81 -4.63
N MET A 118 1.92 -15.51 -4.55
CA MET A 118 1.41 -14.13 -4.66
C MET A 118 2.12 -13.19 -3.69
N GLN A 119 2.33 -11.95 -4.13
CA GLN A 119 3.04 -10.93 -3.38
C GLN A 119 2.15 -9.71 -3.09
N LEU A 120 2.33 -9.11 -1.93
CA LEU A 120 1.80 -7.80 -1.60
C LEU A 120 2.67 -6.73 -2.29
N ASN A 121 2.12 -6.06 -3.29
CA ASN A 121 2.83 -5.06 -4.10
C ASN A 121 2.68 -3.65 -3.57
N SER A 122 1.52 -3.34 -2.99
CA SER A 122 1.20 -2.02 -2.47
C SER A 122 0.42 -2.12 -1.16
N PHE A 123 0.68 -1.15 -0.28
CA PHE A 123 -0.01 -1.00 0.99
C PHE A 123 -0.17 0.47 1.32
N SER A 124 -1.35 1.02 1.04
CA SER A 124 -1.63 2.45 1.14
C SER A 124 -3.03 2.73 1.68
N ILE A 125 -3.29 3.97 2.09
CA ILE A 125 -4.65 4.48 2.34
C ILE A 125 -4.99 5.51 1.27
N VAL A 126 -6.16 5.37 0.66
CA VAL A 126 -6.76 6.41 -0.18
C VAL A 126 -7.77 7.19 0.68
N VAL A 127 -7.47 8.47 0.88
CA VAL A 127 -8.29 9.36 1.70
C VAL A 127 -9.05 10.33 0.83
N SER A 128 -10.36 10.41 1.02
CA SER A 128 -11.24 11.38 0.35
C SER A 128 -11.80 12.34 1.39
N TYR A 129 -11.44 13.61 1.26
CA TYR A 129 -11.96 14.69 2.12
C TYR A 129 -13.30 15.20 1.60
N PRO A 130 -14.11 15.86 2.44
CA PRO A 130 -15.30 16.59 2.01
C PRO A 130 -15.00 17.52 0.82
N GLY A 131 -15.85 17.46 -0.21
CA GLY A 131 -15.67 18.21 -1.46
C GLY A 131 -14.71 17.56 -2.47
N ALA A 132 -14.25 16.34 -2.22
CA ALA A 132 -13.51 15.58 -3.22
C ALA A 132 -14.40 15.29 -4.45
N LEU A 133 -13.87 15.57 -5.62
CA LEU A 133 -14.55 15.33 -6.88
C LEU A 133 -14.41 13.85 -7.30
N MET A 134 -15.21 13.44 -8.28
CA MET A 134 -15.05 12.16 -8.96
C MET A 134 -13.63 12.07 -9.54
N GLN A 135 -12.95 10.94 -9.34
CA GLN A 135 -11.69 10.67 -10.02
C GLN A 135 -11.93 10.44 -11.52
N GLN A 136 -10.89 10.63 -12.31
CA GLN A 136 -10.90 10.13 -13.67
C GLN A 136 -11.17 8.64 -13.68
N ILE A 137 -12.03 8.17 -14.59
CA ILE A 137 -12.28 6.74 -14.81
C ILE A 137 -10.97 6.11 -15.30
N HIS A 138 -10.49 5.07 -14.63
CA HIS A 138 -9.20 4.45 -14.93
C HIS A 138 -9.19 2.96 -14.67
N ARG A 139 -8.16 2.31 -15.16
CA ARG A 139 -7.64 1.02 -14.71
C ARG A 139 -6.34 1.29 -13.97
N ASP A 140 -6.02 0.54 -12.94
CA ASP A 140 -4.73 0.70 -12.25
C ASP A 140 -3.57 0.25 -13.13
N HIS A 141 -3.83 -0.72 -14.00
CA HIS A 141 -2.90 -1.11 -15.04
C HIS A 141 -3.65 -1.43 -16.33
N GLY A 142 -3.11 -1.00 -17.45
CA GLY A 142 -3.60 -1.36 -18.77
C GLY A 142 -3.47 -2.87 -19.03
N HIS A 143 -4.04 -3.32 -20.15
CA HIS A 143 -3.83 -4.69 -20.57
C HIS A 143 -2.34 -4.93 -20.86
N LEU A 144 -1.80 -6.04 -20.35
CA LEU A 144 -0.50 -6.54 -20.80
C LEU A 144 -0.61 -6.88 -22.30
N PHE A 145 0.50 -6.66 -23.01
CA PHE A 145 0.53 -6.85 -24.46
C PHE A 145 -0.53 -6.00 -25.19
N ALA A 146 -0.52 -4.69 -24.94
CA ALA A 146 -1.51 -3.74 -25.50
C ALA A 146 -1.57 -3.74 -27.04
N SER A 147 -0.48 -4.16 -27.72
CA SER A 147 -0.44 -4.38 -29.17
C SER A 147 -1.21 -5.61 -29.64
N GLU A 148 -1.58 -6.51 -28.71
CA GLU A 148 -2.25 -7.77 -28.99
C GLU A 148 -3.66 -7.76 -28.36
N PRO A 149 -4.64 -7.16 -29.04
CA PRO A 149 -5.96 -6.88 -28.45
C PRO A 149 -6.72 -8.15 -28.04
N ASP A 150 -6.43 -9.28 -28.64
CA ASP A 150 -7.05 -10.56 -28.31
C ASP A 150 -6.40 -11.27 -27.14
N ILE A 151 -5.17 -10.88 -26.75
CA ILE A 151 -4.42 -11.52 -25.65
C ILE A 151 -4.69 -10.81 -24.33
N GLY A 152 -4.47 -9.51 -24.26
CA GLY A 152 -4.52 -8.74 -23.02
C GLY A 152 -5.79 -8.92 -22.18
N PRO A 153 -6.99 -8.74 -22.77
CA PRO A 153 -8.26 -8.93 -22.09
C PRO A 153 -8.52 -10.36 -21.60
N ASN A 154 -7.96 -11.37 -22.28
CA ASN A 154 -8.18 -12.79 -22.01
C ASN A 154 -7.11 -13.43 -21.09
N LEU A 155 -6.08 -12.69 -20.70
CA LEU A 155 -5.10 -13.18 -19.76
C LEU A 155 -5.73 -13.48 -18.39
N PRO A 156 -5.24 -14.52 -17.69
CA PRO A 156 -5.55 -14.70 -16.29
C PRO A 156 -5.26 -13.42 -15.48
N VAL A 157 -6.00 -13.20 -14.40
CA VAL A 157 -5.74 -12.09 -13.49
C VAL A 157 -4.29 -12.16 -12.97
N TYR A 158 -3.61 -11.04 -12.96
CA TYR A 158 -2.20 -10.94 -12.52
C TYR A 158 -2.01 -10.04 -11.30
N ALA A 159 -2.94 -9.14 -11.04
CA ALA A 159 -2.98 -8.32 -9.84
C ALA A 159 -4.43 -8.02 -9.44
N VAL A 160 -4.66 -7.89 -8.14
CA VAL A 160 -5.98 -7.65 -7.53
C VAL A 160 -5.83 -6.57 -6.48
N ASN A 161 -6.64 -5.52 -6.59
CA ASN A 161 -6.85 -4.57 -5.50
C ASN A 161 -7.78 -5.17 -4.44
N VAL A 162 -7.42 -4.96 -3.19
CA VAL A 162 -8.26 -5.23 -2.03
C VAL A 162 -8.55 -3.92 -1.33
N VAL A 163 -9.80 -3.52 -1.35
CA VAL A 163 -10.32 -2.24 -0.86
C VAL A 163 -11.04 -2.47 0.45
N VAL A 164 -10.51 -1.95 1.57
CA VAL A 164 -11.06 -2.15 2.92
C VAL A 164 -11.45 -0.80 3.52
N PRO A 165 -12.74 -0.56 3.78
CA PRO A 165 -13.18 0.71 4.36
C PRO A 165 -12.82 0.76 5.85
N LEU A 166 -12.27 1.89 6.32
CA LEU A 166 -12.01 2.12 7.75
C LEU A 166 -13.19 2.79 8.47
N ILE A 167 -14.15 3.31 7.72
CA ILE A 167 -15.46 3.79 8.18
C ILE A 167 -16.56 3.16 7.32
N ASP A 168 -17.81 3.25 7.74
CA ASP A 168 -18.91 2.89 6.84
C ASP A 168 -18.96 3.90 5.69
N VAL A 169 -18.90 3.39 4.46
CA VAL A 169 -18.85 4.16 3.21
C VAL A 169 -20.21 4.03 2.52
N ASP A 170 -20.87 5.15 2.35
CA ASP A 170 -22.16 5.31 1.69
C ASP A 170 -22.06 6.17 0.43
N LEU A 171 -23.18 6.43 -0.22
CA LEU A 171 -23.21 7.26 -1.44
C LEU A 171 -22.80 8.72 -1.16
N GLU A 172 -23.02 9.20 0.04
CA GLU A 172 -22.68 10.58 0.42
C GLU A 172 -21.16 10.74 0.62
N THR A 173 -20.50 9.74 1.25
CA THR A 173 -19.06 9.76 1.48
C THR A 173 -18.23 9.37 0.26
N GLY A 174 -18.87 8.96 -0.83
CA GLY A 174 -18.27 8.68 -2.11
C GLY A 174 -17.57 7.32 -2.18
N PRO A 175 -18.32 6.22 -2.41
CA PRO A 175 -17.75 4.89 -2.53
C PRO A 175 -16.91 4.73 -3.80
N THR A 176 -16.25 3.60 -3.94
CA THR A 176 -15.68 3.20 -5.22
C THR A 176 -16.81 2.85 -6.19
N GLY A 177 -16.75 3.42 -7.38
CA GLY A 177 -17.60 3.08 -8.50
C GLY A 177 -16.88 2.15 -9.46
N VAL A 178 -17.57 1.15 -10.00
CA VAL A 178 -16.98 0.15 -10.89
C VAL A 178 -17.84 -0.05 -12.14
N TRP A 179 -17.24 -0.59 -13.19
CA TRP A 179 -17.93 -1.11 -14.38
C TRP A 179 -17.68 -2.61 -14.44
N PRO A 180 -18.61 -3.43 -13.90
CA PRO A 180 -18.45 -4.87 -13.88
C PRO A 180 -18.26 -5.44 -15.29
N GLY A 181 -17.30 -6.39 -15.44
CA GLY A 181 -16.94 -6.97 -16.75
C GLY A 181 -15.94 -6.16 -17.57
N SER A 182 -15.66 -4.91 -17.18
CA SER A 182 -14.79 -4.01 -17.95
C SER A 182 -13.31 -4.42 -17.99
N HIS A 183 -12.86 -5.33 -17.11
CA HIS A 183 -11.53 -5.92 -17.18
C HIS A 183 -11.25 -6.67 -18.49
N ARG A 184 -12.32 -7.06 -19.21
CA ARG A 184 -12.26 -7.73 -20.52
C ARG A 184 -12.55 -6.79 -21.69
N TRP A 185 -12.91 -5.55 -21.43
CA TRP A 185 -13.18 -4.61 -22.51
C TRP A 185 -11.88 -4.21 -23.20
N PRO A 186 -11.86 -4.17 -24.54
CA PRO A 186 -10.71 -3.60 -25.26
C PRO A 186 -10.35 -2.22 -24.76
N SER A 187 -9.08 -1.86 -24.83
CA SER A 187 -8.58 -0.56 -24.36
C SER A 187 -9.22 0.64 -25.09
N SER A 188 -9.79 0.41 -26.28
CA SER A 188 -10.51 1.43 -27.05
C SER A 188 -11.92 1.74 -26.51
N VAL A 189 -12.48 0.86 -25.66
CA VAL A 189 -13.81 1.05 -25.08
C VAL A 189 -13.73 1.97 -23.88
N GLN A 190 -14.48 3.07 -23.94
CA GLN A 190 -14.59 4.03 -22.85
C GLN A 190 -15.84 3.77 -22.03
N ALA A 191 -15.71 3.80 -20.71
CA ALA A 191 -16.86 3.71 -19.82
C ALA A 191 -17.64 5.04 -19.81
N GLN A 192 -18.97 4.92 -19.77
CA GLN A 192 -19.84 6.07 -19.61
C GLN A 192 -20.02 6.34 -18.11
N PRO A 193 -19.84 7.60 -17.63
CA PRO A 193 -20.00 7.93 -16.22
C PRO A 193 -21.36 7.51 -15.62
N ASP A 194 -22.43 7.62 -16.40
CA ASP A 194 -23.79 7.33 -15.95
C ASP A 194 -24.06 5.83 -15.77
N SER A 195 -23.21 4.95 -16.29
CA SER A 195 -23.34 3.50 -16.14
C SER A 195 -22.51 2.94 -14.99
N VAL A 196 -21.98 3.80 -14.12
CA VAL A 196 -21.20 3.38 -12.96
C VAL A 196 -22.05 2.63 -11.93
N THR A 197 -21.52 1.53 -11.44
CA THR A 197 -22.10 0.82 -10.27
C THR A 197 -21.38 1.27 -9.01
N ALA A 198 -22.06 2.04 -8.16
CA ALA A 198 -21.54 2.45 -6.87
C ALA A 198 -21.50 1.25 -5.89
N CYS A 199 -20.44 1.15 -5.11
CA CYS A 199 -20.20 0.04 -4.19
C CYS A 199 -20.07 0.52 -2.72
N PRO A 200 -21.18 0.82 -2.02
CA PRO A 200 -21.15 1.09 -0.60
C PRO A 200 -20.59 -0.10 0.18
N LEU A 201 -19.75 0.18 1.18
CA LEU A 201 -19.09 -0.82 2.02
C LEU A 201 -19.31 -0.48 3.49
N GLN A 202 -19.59 -1.49 4.29
CA GLN A 202 -19.59 -1.38 5.73
C GLN A 202 -18.21 -1.77 6.29
N ARG A 203 -17.88 -1.28 7.47
CA ARG A 203 -16.68 -1.74 8.18
C ARG A 203 -16.70 -3.26 8.32
N GLY A 204 -15.58 -3.88 8.03
CA GLY A 204 -15.46 -5.34 7.98
C GLY A 204 -15.66 -5.96 6.60
N ASP A 205 -16.28 -5.24 5.67
CA ASP A 205 -16.34 -5.66 4.26
C ASP A 205 -15.01 -5.44 3.55
N CYS A 206 -14.84 -6.07 2.39
CA CYS A 206 -13.85 -5.64 1.42
C CYS A 206 -14.36 -5.84 -0.01
N MET A 207 -13.78 -5.09 -0.94
CA MET A 207 -14.00 -5.27 -2.36
C MET A 207 -12.69 -5.66 -3.03
N LEU A 208 -12.78 -6.65 -3.92
CA LEU A 208 -11.69 -7.09 -4.78
C LEU A 208 -11.92 -6.53 -6.19
N LEU A 209 -10.88 -6.00 -6.80
CA LEU A 209 -10.91 -5.52 -8.18
C LEU A 209 -9.76 -6.14 -8.97
N ASP A 210 -10.05 -6.74 -10.11
CA ASP A 210 -9.02 -7.02 -11.12
C ASP A 210 -8.36 -5.71 -11.54
N TYR A 211 -7.06 -5.68 -11.60
CA TYR A 211 -6.26 -4.48 -11.89
C TYR A 211 -6.64 -3.80 -13.22
N ARG A 212 -7.29 -4.56 -14.10
CA ARG A 212 -7.81 -4.10 -15.39
C ARG A 212 -9.26 -3.58 -15.34
N THR A 213 -9.97 -3.72 -14.21
CA THR A 213 -11.35 -3.25 -14.08
C THR A 213 -11.39 -1.74 -14.07
N LEU A 214 -12.23 -1.16 -14.93
CA LEU A 214 -12.51 0.28 -14.91
C LEU A 214 -13.21 0.64 -13.60
N HIS A 215 -12.68 1.63 -12.93
CA HIS A 215 -13.21 2.11 -11.66
C HIS A 215 -12.94 3.60 -11.45
N THR A 216 -13.54 4.16 -10.42
CA THR A 216 -13.38 5.55 -10.03
C THR A 216 -13.70 5.72 -8.55
N GLY A 217 -13.09 6.69 -7.89
CA GLY A 217 -13.57 7.18 -6.60
C GLY A 217 -14.69 8.18 -6.82
N LEU A 218 -15.91 7.87 -6.37
CA LEU A 218 -17.04 8.78 -6.46
C LEU A 218 -16.85 10.02 -5.58
N PRO A 219 -17.57 11.13 -5.83
CA PRO A 219 -17.43 12.36 -5.06
C PRO A 219 -17.75 12.14 -3.58
N ASN A 220 -16.97 12.76 -2.68
CA ASN A 220 -17.33 12.87 -1.28
C ASN A 220 -18.11 14.17 -1.07
N GLN A 221 -19.43 14.05 -1.01
CA GLN A 221 -20.36 15.15 -0.77
C GLN A 221 -20.74 15.29 0.70
N GLY A 222 -20.31 14.33 1.53
CA GLY A 222 -20.57 14.31 2.96
C GLY A 222 -19.60 15.18 3.76
N ALA A 223 -19.82 15.22 5.08
CA ALA A 223 -18.98 15.97 6.01
C ALA A 223 -17.82 15.15 6.59
N ARG A 224 -17.78 13.84 6.33
CA ARG A 224 -16.79 12.92 6.91
C ARG A 224 -15.59 12.69 5.96
N VAL A 225 -14.40 12.65 6.53
CA VAL A 225 -13.22 12.14 5.82
C VAL A 225 -13.38 10.63 5.63
N ARG A 226 -13.11 10.13 4.42
CA ARG A 226 -13.29 8.73 4.04
C ARG A 226 -11.94 8.06 3.78
N PRO A 227 -11.31 7.45 4.78
CA PRO A 227 -10.12 6.63 4.58
C PRO A 227 -10.50 5.20 4.16
N ILE A 228 -9.83 4.69 3.14
CA ILE A 228 -9.93 3.31 2.65
C ILE A 228 -8.52 2.73 2.55
N LEU A 229 -8.28 1.58 3.19
CA LEU A 229 -7.06 0.82 2.99
C LEU A 229 -7.08 0.16 1.61
N TYR A 230 -6.03 0.38 0.84
CA TYR A 230 -5.79 -0.21 -0.47
C TYR A 230 -4.57 -1.12 -0.40
N MET A 231 -4.79 -2.39 -0.75
CA MET A 231 -3.74 -3.39 -0.85
C MET A 231 -3.74 -3.95 -2.26
N VAL A 232 -2.56 -4.11 -2.85
CA VAL A 232 -2.41 -4.77 -4.15
C VAL A 232 -1.71 -6.09 -3.95
N TYR A 233 -2.40 -7.19 -4.30
CA TYR A 233 -1.79 -8.50 -4.39
C TYR A 233 -1.58 -8.87 -5.84
N ALA A 234 -0.42 -9.41 -6.16
CA ALA A 234 -0.06 -9.78 -7.51
C ALA A 234 0.62 -11.15 -7.58
N ARG A 235 0.60 -11.74 -8.77
CA ARG A 235 1.43 -12.92 -9.05
C ARG A 235 2.89 -12.64 -8.78
N GLY A 236 3.65 -13.62 -8.34
CA GLY A 236 5.05 -13.46 -7.97
C GLY A 236 5.92 -12.85 -9.07
N TRP A 237 5.62 -13.12 -10.34
CA TRP A 237 6.32 -12.57 -11.50
C TRP A 237 5.88 -11.16 -11.91
N PHE A 238 4.66 -10.71 -11.54
CA PHE A 238 4.18 -9.38 -11.91
C PHE A 238 4.75 -8.32 -10.97
N CYS A 239 5.34 -7.30 -11.55
CA CYS A 239 5.84 -6.13 -10.86
C CYS A 239 5.36 -4.89 -11.60
N ASP A 240 4.57 -4.08 -10.95
CA ASP A 240 4.21 -2.77 -11.44
C ASP A 240 5.38 -1.82 -11.16
N GLU A 241 5.92 -1.20 -12.19
CA GLU A 241 7.05 -0.27 -12.07
C GLU A 241 6.69 0.93 -11.17
N ALA A 242 5.47 1.44 -11.28
CA ALA A 242 5.01 2.56 -10.48
C ALA A 242 4.97 2.21 -8.97
N THR A 243 4.57 1.00 -8.62
CA THR A 243 4.54 0.54 -7.21
C THR A 243 5.90 0.03 -6.74
N HIS A 244 6.72 -0.53 -7.62
CA HIS A 244 8.04 -1.08 -7.23
C HIS A 244 9.08 0.01 -6.94
N PHE A 245 9.13 1.05 -7.75
CA PHE A 245 10.04 2.20 -7.57
C PHE A 245 9.36 3.40 -6.94
N GLY A 246 8.05 3.37 -6.83
CA GLY A 246 7.24 4.46 -6.36
C GLY A 246 7.02 4.50 -4.87
N VAL A 247 6.04 5.27 -4.49
CA VAL A 247 5.71 5.65 -3.13
C VAL A 247 4.95 4.53 -2.41
N ASN A 248 4.26 3.64 -3.13
CA ASN A 248 3.26 2.73 -2.56
C ASN A 248 3.79 1.32 -2.21
N SER A 249 5.10 1.08 -2.32
CA SER A 249 5.69 -0.21 -1.93
C SER A 249 5.45 -0.50 -0.45
N PRO A 250 5.13 -1.76 -0.09
CA PRO A 250 4.95 -2.13 1.31
C PRO A 250 6.19 -1.78 2.13
N ASP A 251 6.02 -1.01 3.20
CA ASP A 251 7.08 -0.59 4.13
C ASP A 251 6.82 -1.18 5.51
N MET A 252 7.51 -2.28 5.83
CA MET A 252 7.48 -2.92 7.14
C MET A 252 8.87 -2.84 7.77
N PRO A 253 9.01 -2.37 9.02
CA PRO A 253 10.29 -2.43 9.73
C PRO A 253 10.81 -3.87 9.81
N LEU A 254 12.13 -4.06 9.66
CA LEU A 254 12.72 -5.41 9.67
C LEU A 254 12.45 -6.16 10.98
N ALA A 255 12.47 -5.44 12.11
CA ALA A 255 12.13 -6.02 13.40
C ALA A 255 10.69 -6.55 13.45
N ASP A 256 9.73 -5.80 12.89
CA ASP A 256 8.33 -6.20 12.83
C ASP A 256 8.14 -7.38 11.87
N TYR A 257 8.85 -7.41 10.73
CA TYR A 257 8.85 -8.54 9.80
C TYR A 257 9.27 -9.84 10.48
N HIS A 258 10.30 -9.82 11.33
CA HIS A 258 10.75 -11.01 12.05
C HIS A 258 9.72 -11.52 13.06
N ASN A 259 8.82 -10.67 13.55
CA ASN A 259 7.74 -11.03 14.46
C ASN A 259 6.49 -11.57 13.73
N VAL A 260 6.42 -11.43 12.39
CA VAL A 260 5.31 -12.00 11.61
C VAL A 260 5.41 -13.53 11.65
N PRO A 261 4.32 -14.26 11.94
CA PRO A 261 4.29 -15.72 11.86
C PRO A 261 4.68 -16.21 10.46
N GLU A 262 5.42 -17.31 10.36
CA GLU A 262 5.91 -17.86 9.09
C GLU A 262 4.77 -18.08 8.08
N SER A 263 3.62 -18.58 8.54
CA SER A 263 2.44 -18.79 7.71
C SER A 263 1.87 -17.51 7.06
N ALA A 264 2.21 -16.34 7.58
CA ALA A 264 1.79 -15.03 7.08
C ALA A 264 2.89 -14.26 6.32
N ARG A 265 4.14 -14.76 6.28
CA ARG A 265 5.28 -14.06 5.65
C ARG A 265 5.29 -14.15 4.14
N MET A 266 4.67 -15.15 3.53
CA MET A 266 4.79 -15.42 2.11
C MET A 266 4.46 -14.21 1.22
N PRO A 267 3.40 -13.42 1.44
CA PRO A 267 3.13 -12.26 0.60
C PRO A 267 4.06 -11.07 0.86
N LEU A 268 4.98 -11.15 1.83
CA LEU A 268 5.81 -10.03 2.30
C LEU A 268 7.23 -10.01 1.72
N TYR A 269 7.56 -10.82 0.72
CA TYR A 269 8.92 -10.84 0.17
C TYR A 269 9.39 -9.45 -0.29
N ARG A 270 8.50 -8.67 -0.91
CA ARG A 270 8.81 -7.31 -1.37
C ARG A 270 8.93 -6.34 -0.20
N ALA A 271 8.10 -6.48 0.83
CA ALA A 271 8.22 -5.70 2.06
C ALA A 271 9.56 -5.98 2.75
N LEU A 272 10.00 -7.25 2.81
CA LEU A 272 11.33 -7.61 3.33
C LEU A 272 12.45 -6.96 2.52
N SER A 273 12.39 -7.05 1.18
CA SER A 273 13.39 -6.44 0.31
C SER A 273 13.48 -4.93 0.50
N GLN A 274 12.36 -4.26 0.70
CA GLN A 274 12.29 -2.83 1.01
C GLN A 274 12.85 -2.52 2.40
N ALA A 275 12.50 -3.32 3.42
CA ALA A 275 12.99 -3.16 4.78
C ALA A 275 14.52 -3.27 4.86
N VAL A 276 15.10 -4.25 4.17
CA VAL A 276 16.57 -4.42 4.08
C VAL A 276 17.23 -3.22 3.40
N ARG A 277 16.65 -2.73 2.30
CA ARG A 277 17.17 -1.52 1.63
C ARG A 277 17.09 -0.29 2.51
N ASN A 278 15.99 -0.11 3.23
CA ASN A 278 15.80 1.03 4.14
C ASN A 278 16.80 0.97 5.31
N GLN A 279 17.01 -0.19 5.91
CA GLN A 279 18.00 -0.39 6.95
C GLN A 279 19.42 -0.07 6.47
N GLY A 280 19.79 -0.52 5.28
CA GLY A 280 21.08 -0.17 4.67
C GLY A 280 21.28 1.34 4.53
N ARG A 281 20.25 2.06 4.06
CA ARG A 281 20.29 3.53 3.94
C ARG A 281 20.40 4.23 5.30
N GLU A 282 19.74 3.71 6.33
CA GLU A 282 19.85 4.24 7.71
C GLU A 282 21.27 4.06 8.25
N ILE A 283 21.86 2.87 8.08
CA ILE A 283 23.25 2.59 8.48
C ILE A 283 24.23 3.53 7.75
N GLU A 284 24.08 3.71 6.42
CA GLU A 284 24.93 4.62 5.66
C GLU A 284 24.78 6.08 6.11
N ARG A 285 23.54 6.52 6.34
CA ARG A 285 23.27 7.88 6.84
C ARG A 285 23.93 8.10 8.21
N ASP A 286 23.78 7.15 9.12
CA ASP A 286 24.39 7.23 10.45
C ASP A 286 25.91 7.18 10.40
N ALA A 287 26.48 6.36 9.50
CA ALA A 287 27.91 6.33 9.25
C ALA A 287 28.42 7.68 8.70
N ARG A 288 27.70 8.29 7.76
CA ARG A 288 28.04 9.64 7.25
C ARG A 288 27.89 10.72 8.32
N ALA A 289 26.86 10.64 9.17
CA ALA A 289 26.65 11.58 10.26
C ALA A 289 27.75 11.50 11.34
N ARG A 290 28.26 10.29 11.60
CA ARG A 290 29.39 10.06 12.53
C ARG A 290 30.74 10.52 11.94
N GLY A 291 30.80 10.71 10.62
CA GLY A 291 32.04 11.00 9.91
C GLY A 291 33.00 9.79 9.88
N PRO A 292 34.17 9.95 9.26
CA PRO A 292 35.16 8.89 9.22
C PRO A 292 35.58 8.50 10.64
N VAL A 293 35.63 7.19 10.92
CA VAL A 293 36.20 6.68 12.19
C VAL A 293 37.67 7.10 12.24
N ARG A 294 37.96 8.03 13.12
CA ARG A 294 39.31 8.50 13.32
C ARG A 294 40.00 7.58 14.32
N ASN A 295 41.00 6.86 13.83
CA ASN A 295 41.90 6.16 14.77
C ASN A 295 42.77 7.20 15.49
N LEU A 296 42.63 7.31 16.80
CA LEU A 296 43.36 8.32 17.58
C LEU A 296 44.88 8.15 17.48
N ASP A 297 45.35 6.93 17.22
CA ASP A 297 46.76 6.55 17.14
C ASP A 297 47.31 6.59 15.69
N ASP A 298 46.43 6.80 14.69
CA ASP A 298 46.81 6.87 13.26
C ASP A 298 46.40 8.21 12.65
N PRO A 299 47.34 9.17 12.54
CA PRO A 299 47.09 10.48 11.96
C PRO A 299 46.60 10.45 10.49
N SER A 300 46.91 9.41 9.75
CA SER A 300 46.48 9.27 8.36
C SER A 300 44.95 9.06 8.22
N SER A 301 44.33 8.53 9.27
CA SER A 301 42.88 8.30 9.36
C SER A 301 42.07 9.57 9.65
N TRP A 302 42.72 10.68 10.01
CA TRP A 302 42.01 11.88 10.49
C TRP A 302 41.43 12.74 9.40
N GLY A 303 41.84 12.54 8.15
CA GLY A 303 41.43 13.37 7.02
C GLY A 303 41.97 14.80 7.16
N LYS A 304 41.25 15.76 6.55
CA LYS A 304 41.66 17.18 6.60
C LYS A 304 41.30 17.77 7.96
N VAL A 305 42.31 18.11 8.78
CA VAL A 305 42.12 18.77 10.08
C VAL A 305 42.56 20.24 9.97
N GLY A 306 41.69 21.17 10.39
CA GLY A 306 42.02 22.59 10.42
C GLY A 306 43.08 22.91 11.46
N ARG A 307 43.99 23.84 11.14
CA ARG A 307 45.11 24.24 12.04
C ARG A 307 44.65 24.63 13.46
N ASN A 308 43.45 25.22 13.56
CA ASN A 308 42.89 25.72 14.83
C ASN A 308 41.91 24.76 15.49
N ASP A 309 41.56 23.63 14.83
CA ASP A 309 40.66 22.64 15.38
C ASP A 309 41.31 21.88 16.56
N PRO A 310 40.53 21.32 17.48
CA PRO A 310 41.06 20.40 18.49
C PRO A 310 41.76 19.22 17.81
N CYS A 311 42.94 18.86 18.33
CA CYS A 311 43.69 17.73 17.76
C CYS A 311 42.92 16.42 17.97
N PRO A 312 42.68 15.63 16.88
CA PRO A 312 41.95 14.36 16.97
C PRO A 312 42.57 13.32 17.95
N CYS A 313 43.82 13.44 18.32
CA CYS A 313 44.47 12.55 19.27
C CYS A 313 43.93 12.66 20.72
N GLY A 314 42.95 13.53 20.97
CA GLY A 314 42.37 13.70 22.32
C GLY A 314 43.21 14.48 23.31
N SER A 315 44.35 15.08 22.91
CA SER A 315 45.24 15.85 23.77
C SER A 315 44.67 17.18 24.30
N GLY A 316 43.48 17.59 23.80
CA GLY A 316 42.87 18.88 24.13
C GLY A 316 43.58 20.11 23.52
N ARG A 317 44.71 19.92 22.82
CA ARG A 317 45.45 21.01 22.16
C ARG A 317 44.92 21.26 20.74
N LYS A 318 45.13 22.49 20.23
CA LYS A 318 44.86 22.78 18.79
C LYS A 318 45.78 21.95 17.91
N TYR A 319 45.31 21.51 16.72
CA TYR A 319 46.08 20.68 15.81
C TYR A 319 47.48 21.26 15.51
N LYS A 320 47.57 22.56 15.21
CA LYS A 320 48.83 23.26 15.00
C LYS A 320 49.81 23.23 16.17
N GLN A 321 49.33 22.95 17.37
CA GLN A 321 50.15 22.88 18.62
C GLN A 321 50.39 21.43 19.07
N CYS A 322 49.98 20.45 18.27
CA CYS A 322 50.14 19.04 18.51
C CYS A 322 50.65 18.36 17.26
N HIS A 323 49.89 17.51 16.61
CA HIS A 323 50.30 16.74 15.43
C HIS A 323 50.47 17.61 14.15
N GLY A 324 49.86 18.74 14.07
CA GLY A 324 50.05 19.70 12.98
C GLY A 324 51.36 20.52 13.07
N GLN A 325 52.27 20.26 14.01
CA GLN A 325 53.62 20.86 14.06
C GLN A 325 54.58 20.20 13.06
N LEU A 326 54.24 18.97 12.62
CA LEU A 326 55.09 18.16 11.76
C LEU A 326 54.65 18.17 10.29
N ALA A 327 53.64 19.00 9.93
CA ALA A 327 53.10 19.10 8.57
C ALA A 327 53.51 20.41 7.92
#